data_876cf4a6e2d01c01a6f7bf3be4cf35e3
#
_entry.id   876cf4a6e2d01c01a6f7bf3be4cf35e3
#
_cell.length_a   1.000
_cell.length_b   1.000
_cell.length_c   1.000
_cell.angle_alpha   90.00
_cell.angle_beta   90.00
_cell.angle_gamma   90.00
#
_symmetry.space_group_name_H-M   'P 1'
#
loop_
_entity.id
_entity.type
_entity.pdbx_description
1 polymer ?
#
loop_
_entity_poly.entity_id
_entity_poly.type
_entity_poly.pdbx_seq_one_letter_code
_entity_poly.pdbx_strand_id
1 'polypeptide(L)'
;MIKFKPQKGKAFDKLPAKTLKTFDTTLYAVSTKYDGNQVFITKTDGLIEFWTSDWKQFYMPRIALKIYTMLAGSTNCTIIAEMNYGINSGKLGDRTKVQGKITTARVNFTKGLPCSLDEDLVILNIFDFILDGTDYNYNERMVQAKQYKLPLVDTMLMTGANAIIHARKLAKEGYEGAMLIEPTSFYQKGKRVNYSIKLKHRPTADLRCIGVEDGDGKYTNMIGSLLLQDGMGRVVRVGSGLSD
;
A
#
# COMPACT_ATOMS: atom_id res chain seq x y z
N MET A 1 -17.23 -9.99 13.02
CA MET A 1 -15.88 -9.75 12.42
C MET A 1 -14.89 -9.29 13.48
N ILE A 2 -13.65 -9.80 13.45
CA ILE A 2 -12.57 -9.36 14.37
C ILE A 2 -11.71 -8.32 13.61
N LYS A 3 -11.74 -7.06 14.08
CA LYS A 3 -10.86 -6.01 13.58
C LYS A 3 -9.41 -6.34 13.93
N PHE A 4 -8.50 -6.23 12.96
CA PHE A 4 -7.08 -6.50 13.17
C PHE A 4 -6.20 -5.42 12.54
N LYS A 5 -5.02 -5.20 13.09
CA LYS A 5 -4.03 -4.35 12.42
C LYS A 5 -3.53 -5.06 11.16
N PRO A 6 -3.35 -4.33 10.02
CA PRO A 6 -2.83 -4.94 8.81
C PRO A 6 -1.42 -5.50 9.01
N GLN A 7 -1.10 -6.57 8.28
CA GLN A 7 0.28 -6.97 8.08
C GLN A 7 1.01 -5.85 7.32
N LYS A 8 2.25 -5.58 7.69
CA LYS A 8 3.09 -4.57 7.03
C LYS A 8 4.35 -5.21 6.49
N GLY A 9 4.68 -4.94 5.25
CA GLY A 9 5.97 -5.28 4.67
C GLY A 9 7.08 -4.36 5.18
N LYS A 10 8.34 -4.83 5.13
CA LYS A 10 9.54 -4.03 5.36
C LYS A 10 10.01 -3.33 4.09
N ALA A 11 10.62 -2.17 4.24
CA ALA A 11 11.39 -1.56 3.18
C ALA A 11 12.69 -2.36 2.94
N PHE A 12 13.12 -2.45 1.71
CA PHE A 12 14.28 -3.25 1.32
C PHE A 12 15.55 -2.87 2.09
N ASP A 13 15.79 -1.59 2.25
CA ASP A 13 16.91 -1.01 3.00
C ASP A 13 16.89 -1.31 4.51
N LYS A 14 15.77 -1.88 5.02
CA LYS A 14 15.58 -2.25 6.44
C LYS A 14 15.47 -3.76 6.65
N LEU A 15 15.82 -4.54 5.65
CA LEU A 15 15.82 -6.01 5.77
C LEU A 15 16.97 -6.49 6.66
N PRO A 16 16.76 -7.58 7.44
CA PRO A 16 17.85 -8.21 8.17
C PRO A 16 18.92 -8.79 7.24
N ALA A 17 20.17 -8.80 7.67
CA ALA A 17 21.28 -9.38 6.90
C ALA A 17 21.03 -10.83 6.46
N LYS A 18 20.34 -11.62 7.28
CA LYS A 18 19.94 -13.01 6.93
C LYS A 18 19.04 -13.03 5.69
N THR A 19 18.05 -12.14 5.61
CA THR A 19 17.13 -12.05 4.45
C THR A 19 17.87 -11.53 3.21
N LEU A 20 18.76 -10.56 3.38
CA LEU A 20 19.55 -10.01 2.27
C LEU A 20 20.47 -11.03 1.63
N LYS A 21 21.04 -11.97 2.41
CA LYS A 21 21.93 -13.03 1.88
C LYS A 21 21.27 -13.94 0.85
N THR A 22 19.96 -14.18 0.96
CA THR A 22 19.22 -15.07 0.06
C THR A 22 18.30 -14.30 -0.90
N PHE A 23 18.18 -13.00 -0.73
CA PHE A 23 17.22 -12.17 -1.44
C PHE A 23 17.31 -12.33 -2.96
N ASP A 24 18.51 -12.27 -3.53
CA ASP A 24 18.72 -12.28 -4.99
C ASP A 24 18.22 -13.56 -5.67
N THR A 25 18.25 -14.68 -4.96
CA THR A 25 17.85 -16.01 -5.47
C THR A 25 16.48 -16.46 -5.00
N THR A 26 15.93 -15.86 -3.95
CA THR A 26 14.59 -16.18 -3.45
C THR A 26 13.52 -15.75 -4.44
N LEU A 27 12.54 -16.64 -4.68
CA LEU A 27 11.38 -16.34 -5.53
C LEU A 27 10.32 -15.60 -4.73
N TYR A 28 9.80 -14.53 -5.34
CA TYR A 28 8.72 -13.70 -4.79
C TYR A 28 7.59 -13.56 -5.81
N ALA A 29 6.37 -13.52 -5.31
CA ALA A 29 5.23 -12.96 -6.03
C ALA A 29 5.38 -11.44 -6.03
N VAL A 30 5.58 -10.85 -7.22
CA VAL A 30 5.92 -9.42 -7.40
C VAL A 30 4.79 -8.71 -8.11
N SER A 31 4.30 -7.64 -7.53
CA SER A 31 3.25 -6.78 -8.08
C SER A 31 3.64 -5.31 -8.04
N THR A 32 2.94 -4.48 -8.81
CA THR A 32 3.08 -3.03 -8.77
C THR A 32 2.74 -2.50 -7.38
N LYS A 33 3.58 -1.60 -6.86
CA LYS A 33 3.27 -0.84 -5.67
C LYS A 33 2.53 0.43 -6.07
N TYR A 34 1.21 0.38 -5.92
CA TYR A 34 0.34 1.52 -6.15
C TYR A 34 0.45 2.54 -4.99
N ASP A 35 0.32 3.82 -5.30
CA ASP A 35 0.30 4.89 -4.31
C ASP A 35 -1.16 5.36 -4.09
N GLY A 36 -1.85 4.65 -3.24
CA GLY A 36 -3.24 4.89 -2.89
C GLY A 36 -3.47 4.83 -1.38
N ASN A 37 -4.65 4.40 -0.98
CA ASN A 37 -4.99 4.14 0.41
C ASN A 37 -5.41 2.69 0.60
N GLN A 38 -4.74 2.01 1.52
CA GLN A 38 -5.13 0.65 1.89
C GLN A 38 -6.52 0.63 2.51
N VAL A 39 -7.36 -0.23 1.97
CA VAL A 39 -8.73 -0.47 2.46
C VAL A 39 -8.95 -1.96 2.72
N PHE A 40 -9.81 -2.24 3.69
CA PHE A 40 -10.35 -3.57 3.91
C PHE A 40 -11.80 -3.60 3.45
N ILE A 41 -12.17 -4.67 2.79
CA ILE A 41 -13.54 -4.96 2.40
C ILE A 41 -13.90 -6.28 3.06
N THR A 42 -14.85 -6.26 3.95
CA THR A 42 -15.22 -7.43 4.72
C THR A 42 -16.57 -7.95 4.28
N LYS A 43 -16.70 -9.28 4.19
CA LYS A 43 -17.98 -9.96 4.15
C LYS A 43 -18.21 -10.63 5.50
N THR A 44 -19.26 -10.24 6.19
CA THR A 44 -19.65 -10.82 7.48
C THR A 44 -21.16 -11.07 7.44
N ASP A 45 -21.55 -12.33 7.55
CA ASP A 45 -22.97 -12.77 7.56
C ASP A 45 -23.78 -12.19 6.36
N GLY A 46 -23.12 -12.16 5.19
CA GLY A 46 -23.69 -11.64 3.95
C GLY A 46 -23.57 -10.12 3.77
N LEU A 47 -23.16 -9.36 4.76
CA LEU A 47 -22.99 -7.91 4.67
C LEU A 47 -21.59 -7.56 4.14
N ILE A 48 -21.52 -6.66 3.15
CA ILE A 48 -20.25 -6.09 2.65
C ILE A 48 -20.04 -4.72 3.28
N GLU A 49 -18.87 -4.55 3.91
CA GLU A 49 -18.46 -3.32 4.56
C GLU A 49 -17.07 -2.87 4.12
N PHE A 50 -16.86 -1.55 4.06
CA PHE A 50 -15.59 -0.94 3.68
C PHE A 50 -14.96 -0.22 4.85
N TRP A 51 -13.65 -0.42 5.04
CA TRP A 51 -12.89 0.11 6.16
C TRP A 51 -11.55 0.66 5.69
N THR A 52 -11.14 1.75 6.28
CA THR A 52 -9.76 2.24 6.14
C THR A 52 -8.79 1.33 6.93
N SER A 53 -7.49 1.50 6.72
CA SER A 53 -6.46 0.72 7.45
C SER A 53 -6.48 0.92 8.98
N ASP A 54 -7.11 1.98 9.47
CA ASP A 54 -7.36 2.28 10.88
C ASP A 54 -8.81 1.98 11.33
N TRP A 55 -9.53 1.18 10.54
CA TRP A 55 -10.88 0.67 10.82
C TRP A 55 -11.93 1.75 11.00
N LYS A 56 -11.87 2.79 10.19
CA LYS A 56 -12.94 3.76 10.05
C LYS A 56 -13.81 3.40 8.86
N GLN A 57 -15.10 3.25 9.08
CA GLN A 57 -16.05 2.78 8.09
C GLN A 57 -16.41 3.87 7.07
N PHE A 58 -16.65 3.46 5.84
CA PHE A 58 -17.26 4.24 4.76
C PHE A 58 -18.08 3.28 3.89
N TYR A 59 -18.81 3.81 2.92
CA TYR A 59 -19.71 2.98 2.13
C TYR A 59 -19.65 3.32 0.64
N MET A 60 -19.71 2.27 -0.18
CA MET A 60 -19.75 2.33 -1.64
C MET A 60 -20.81 1.31 -2.13
N PRO A 61 -22.09 1.74 -2.30
CA PRO A 61 -23.20 0.81 -2.52
C PRO A 61 -23.09 -0.02 -3.81
N ARG A 62 -22.67 0.58 -4.92
CA ARG A 62 -22.55 -0.11 -6.21
C ARG A 62 -21.41 -1.13 -6.20
N ILE A 63 -20.26 -0.76 -5.61
CA ILE A 63 -19.12 -1.67 -5.47
C ILE A 63 -19.46 -2.76 -4.47
N ALA A 64 -20.18 -2.46 -3.38
CA ALA A 64 -20.65 -3.45 -2.42
C ALA A 64 -21.49 -4.54 -3.10
N LEU A 65 -22.43 -4.16 -3.95
CA LEU A 65 -23.27 -5.10 -4.70
C LEU A 65 -22.43 -5.98 -5.65
N LYS A 66 -21.49 -5.40 -6.39
CA LYS A 66 -20.58 -6.16 -7.27
C LYS A 66 -19.77 -7.21 -6.47
N ILE A 67 -19.18 -6.79 -5.35
CA ILE A 67 -18.38 -7.68 -4.50
C ILE A 67 -19.26 -8.76 -3.86
N TYR A 68 -20.46 -8.41 -3.39
CA TYR A 68 -21.42 -9.37 -2.86
C TYR A 68 -21.73 -10.47 -3.88
N THR A 69 -21.98 -10.11 -5.14
CA THR A 69 -22.25 -11.06 -6.23
C THR A 69 -21.05 -11.96 -6.50
N MET A 70 -19.82 -11.40 -6.53
CA MET A 70 -18.59 -12.18 -6.73
C MET A 70 -18.35 -13.18 -5.58
N LEU A 71 -18.65 -12.78 -4.36
CA LEU A 71 -18.47 -13.60 -3.15
C LEU A 71 -19.68 -14.47 -2.81
N ALA A 72 -20.62 -14.67 -3.75
CA ALA A 72 -21.76 -15.55 -3.53
C ALA A 72 -21.27 -16.97 -3.15
N GLY A 73 -21.86 -17.52 -2.08
CA GLY A 73 -21.46 -18.82 -1.53
C GLY A 73 -20.16 -18.85 -0.72
N SER A 74 -19.40 -17.75 -0.62
CA SER A 74 -18.22 -17.72 0.26
C SER A 74 -18.64 -17.66 1.73
N THR A 75 -17.77 -18.15 2.60
CA THR A 75 -17.81 -17.85 4.05
C THR A 75 -17.44 -16.39 4.31
N ASN A 76 -17.41 -16.00 5.59
CA ASN A 76 -16.90 -14.68 5.97
C ASN A 76 -15.45 -14.50 5.51
N CYS A 77 -15.11 -13.32 5.03
CA CYS A 77 -13.79 -13.06 4.44
C CYS A 77 -13.40 -11.59 4.52
N THR A 78 -12.12 -11.33 4.26
CA THR A 78 -11.56 -9.98 4.14
C THR A 78 -10.77 -9.86 2.84
N ILE A 79 -11.15 -8.92 1.99
CA ILE A 79 -10.36 -8.48 0.83
C ILE A 79 -9.48 -7.31 1.29
N ILE A 80 -8.22 -7.32 0.85
CA ILE A 80 -7.28 -6.23 1.11
C ILE A 80 -6.88 -5.62 -0.22
N ALA A 81 -7.11 -4.31 -0.34
CA ALA A 81 -6.86 -3.58 -1.58
C ALA A 81 -6.16 -2.24 -1.32
N GLU A 82 -5.46 -1.76 -2.33
CA GLU A 82 -5.07 -0.36 -2.44
C GLU A 82 -6.12 0.35 -3.28
N MET A 83 -6.82 1.31 -2.68
CA MET A 83 -7.84 2.10 -3.35
C MET A 83 -7.20 3.32 -4.00
N ASN A 84 -7.47 3.49 -5.29
CA ASN A 84 -7.11 4.65 -6.09
C ASN A 84 -8.37 5.30 -6.67
N TYR A 85 -8.25 6.54 -7.18
CA TYR A 85 -9.39 7.31 -7.66
C TYR A 85 -9.04 8.09 -8.91
N GLY A 86 -9.74 7.80 -10.01
CA GLY A 86 -9.54 8.41 -11.31
C GLY A 86 -8.91 7.46 -12.33
N ILE A 87 -9.14 7.74 -13.60
CA ILE A 87 -8.63 6.96 -14.72
C ILE A 87 -7.09 7.02 -14.71
N ASN A 88 -6.43 5.86 -14.83
CA ASN A 88 -4.98 5.72 -14.80
C ASN A 88 -4.31 6.22 -13.50
N SER A 89 -5.03 6.20 -12.39
CA SER A 89 -4.48 6.53 -11.07
C SER A 89 -3.63 5.40 -10.48
N GLY A 90 -3.03 5.64 -9.30
CA GLY A 90 -2.17 4.67 -8.62
C GLY A 90 -0.69 4.99 -8.77
N LYS A 91 -0.36 6.04 -9.51
CA LYS A 91 1.01 6.57 -9.63
C LYS A 91 1.42 7.37 -8.40
N LEU A 92 2.70 7.62 -8.28
CA LEU A 92 3.30 8.36 -7.18
C LEU A 92 2.65 9.76 -7.03
N GLY A 93 2.20 10.09 -5.84
CA GLY A 93 1.49 11.34 -5.52
C GLY A 93 -0.04 11.26 -5.54
N ASP A 94 -0.63 10.17 -6.01
CA ASP A 94 -2.10 10.02 -6.05
C ASP A 94 -2.73 9.82 -4.67
N ARG A 95 -1.98 9.32 -3.70
CA ARG A 95 -2.44 9.03 -2.34
C ARG A 95 -3.17 10.20 -1.68
N THR A 96 -2.65 11.43 -1.83
CA THR A 96 -3.24 12.62 -1.20
C THR A 96 -4.65 12.89 -1.73
N LYS A 97 -4.87 12.74 -3.04
CA LYS A 97 -6.17 12.89 -3.68
C LYS A 97 -7.18 11.86 -3.17
N VAL A 98 -6.75 10.59 -3.12
CA VAL A 98 -7.58 9.48 -2.62
C VAL A 98 -7.92 9.67 -1.16
N GLN A 99 -6.96 10.10 -0.33
CA GLN A 99 -7.16 10.35 1.10
C GLN A 99 -8.26 11.38 1.35
N GLY A 100 -8.30 12.47 0.59
CA GLY A 100 -9.34 13.48 0.69
C GLY A 100 -10.72 12.89 0.37
N LYS A 101 -10.83 12.12 -0.70
CA LYS A 101 -12.09 11.46 -1.12
C LYS A 101 -12.59 10.48 -0.07
N ILE A 102 -11.73 9.61 0.46
CA ILE A 102 -12.10 8.67 1.53
C ILE A 102 -12.53 9.41 2.80
N THR A 103 -11.83 10.50 3.16
CA THR A 103 -12.19 11.29 4.33
C THR A 103 -13.60 11.86 4.22
N THR A 104 -13.96 12.43 3.06
CA THR A 104 -15.32 12.92 2.82
C THR A 104 -16.35 11.79 2.88
N ALA A 105 -16.08 10.66 2.24
CA ALA A 105 -16.98 9.50 2.26
C ALA A 105 -17.24 8.99 3.69
N ARG A 106 -16.22 8.96 4.54
CA ARG A 106 -16.34 8.60 5.95
C ARG A 106 -17.21 9.59 6.73
N VAL A 107 -16.99 10.88 6.54
CA VAL A 107 -17.80 11.92 7.20
C VAL A 107 -19.26 11.78 6.80
N ASN A 108 -19.54 11.57 5.51
CA ASN A 108 -20.89 11.37 5.02
C ASN A 108 -21.53 10.11 5.64
N PHE A 109 -20.79 8.99 5.66
CA PHE A 109 -21.28 7.76 6.28
C PHE A 109 -21.65 7.97 7.76
N THR A 110 -20.78 8.63 8.52
CA THR A 110 -21.03 8.91 9.95
C THR A 110 -22.26 9.79 10.16
N LYS A 111 -22.59 10.67 9.21
CA LYS A 111 -23.75 11.56 9.26
C LYS A 111 -25.01 10.95 8.64
N GLY A 112 -24.98 9.70 8.17
CA GLY A 112 -26.09 9.08 7.44
C GLY A 112 -26.37 9.71 6.07
N LEU A 113 -25.40 10.43 5.49
CA LEU A 113 -25.53 11.06 4.18
C LEU A 113 -25.17 10.07 3.07
N PRO A 114 -25.66 10.28 1.84
CA PRO A 114 -25.29 9.48 0.67
C PRO A 114 -23.78 9.38 0.43
N CYS A 115 -23.35 8.31 -0.24
CA CYS A 115 -21.96 8.17 -0.68
C CYS A 115 -21.57 9.36 -1.58
N SER A 116 -20.45 10.01 -1.26
CA SER A 116 -19.91 11.13 -2.02
C SER A 116 -18.87 10.72 -3.08
N LEU A 117 -18.55 9.41 -3.14
CA LEU A 117 -17.60 8.89 -4.14
C LEU A 117 -18.32 8.65 -5.46
N ASP A 118 -17.74 9.12 -6.55
CA ASP A 118 -18.07 8.60 -7.87
C ASP A 118 -17.43 7.21 -8.00
N GLU A 119 -18.24 6.18 -7.82
CA GLU A 119 -17.78 4.80 -7.78
C GLU A 119 -17.25 4.30 -9.12
N ASP A 120 -17.54 4.97 -10.24
CA ASP A 120 -16.97 4.65 -11.55
C ASP A 120 -15.51 5.07 -11.67
N LEU A 121 -15.07 6.01 -10.83
CA LEU A 121 -13.67 6.43 -10.72
C LEU A 121 -12.89 5.67 -9.66
N VAL A 122 -13.53 4.81 -8.87
CA VAL A 122 -12.84 4.01 -7.84
C VAL A 122 -12.17 2.81 -8.49
N ILE A 123 -10.87 2.66 -8.22
CA ILE A 123 -10.07 1.50 -8.62
C ILE A 123 -9.64 0.77 -7.34
N LEU A 124 -9.98 -0.51 -7.26
CA LEU A 124 -9.55 -1.39 -6.17
C LEU A 124 -8.47 -2.33 -6.69
N ASN A 125 -7.24 -2.06 -6.34
CA ASN A 125 -6.10 -2.93 -6.63
C ASN A 125 -6.02 -3.99 -5.53
N ILE A 126 -6.71 -5.11 -5.73
CA ILE A 126 -6.82 -6.20 -4.73
C ILE A 126 -5.51 -6.99 -4.73
N PHE A 127 -4.83 -7.05 -3.59
CA PHE A 127 -3.54 -7.72 -3.47
C PHE A 127 -3.51 -8.83 -2.40
N ASP A 128 -4.56 -8.97 -1.58
CA ASP A 128 -4.69 -10.09 -0.66
C ASP A 128 -6.15 -10.44 -0.36
N PHE A 129 -6.40 -11.70 0.03
CA PHE A 129 -7.72 -12.23 0.32
C PHE A 129 -7.63 -13.25 1.46
N ILE A 130 -8.40 -13.05 2.51
CA ILE A 130 -8.39 -13.90 3.71
C ILE A 130 -9.78 -14.47 3.92
N LEU A 131 -9.93 -15.79 3.85
CA LEU A 131 -11.13 -16.50 4.28
C LEU A 131 -11.05 -16.75 5.80
N ASP A 132 -12.11 -16.44 6.51
CA ASP A 132 -12.18 -16.70 7.95
C ASP A 132 -12.17 -18.21 8.22
N GLY A 133 -11.44 -18.61 9.26
CA GLY A 133 -11.30 -20.01 9.65
C GLY A 133 -10.29 -20.82 8.81
N THR A 134 -9.55 -20.18 7.90
CA THR A 134 -8.51 -20.84 7.12
C THR A 134 -7.12 -20.32 7.47
N ASP A 135 -6.12 -21.19 7.37
CA ASP A 135 -4.70 -20.87 7.51
C ASP A 135 -4.00 -21.13 6.17
N TYR A 136 -4.29 -20.28 5.18
CA TYR A 136 -3.72 -20.35 3.85
C TYR A 136 -2.48 -19.48 3.71
N ASN A 137 -1.44 -20.02 3.03
CA ASN A 137 -0.31 -19.22 2.57
C ASN A 137 -0.73 -18.25 1.43
N TYR A 138 0.18 -17.37 0.99
CA TYR A 138 -0.17 -16.35 -0.01
C TYR A 138 -0.67 -16.96 -1.33
N ASN A 139 -0.01 -17.99 -1.85
CA ASN A 139 -0.45 -18.63 -3.08
C ASN A 139 -1.87 -19.21 -2.96
N GLU A 140 -2.15 -19.91 -1.87
CA GLU A 140 -3.46 -20.50 -1.62
C GLU A 140 -4.54 -19.42 -1.53
N ARG A 141 -4.26 -18.31 -0.84
CA ARG A 141 -5.17 -17.17 -0.77
C ARG A 141 -5.46 -16.58 -2.15
N MET A 142 -4.43 -16.46 -3.02
CA MET A 142 -4.61 -15.94 -4.38
C MET A 142 -5.38 -16.92 -5.28
N VAL A 143 -5.22 -18.23 -5.09
CA VAL A 143 -6.03 -19.23 -5.78
C VAL A 143 -7.50 -19.09 -5.38
N GLN A 144 -7.80 -18.96 -4.09
CA GLN A 144 -9.16 -18.74 -3.60
C GLN A 144 -9.75 -17.44 -4.16
N ALA A 145 -9.02 -16.34 -4.12
CA ALA A 145 -9.47 -15.07 -4.66
C ALA A 145 -9.82 -15.13 -6.16
N LYS A 146 -9.04 -15.89 -6.95
CA LYS A 146 -9.31 -16.14 -8.38
C LYS A 146 -10.58 -16.95 -8.60
N GLN A 147 -10.90 -17.93 -7.74
CA GLN A 147 -12.15 -18.69 -7.83
C GLN A 147 -13.38 -17.79 -7.71
N TYR A 148 -13.29 -16.74 -6.89
CA TYR A 148 -14.34 -15.71 -6.76
C TYR A 148 -14.26 -14.63 -7.85
N LYS A 149 -13.38 -14.77 -8.85
CA LYS A 149 -13.19 -13.79 -9.94
C LYS A 149 -12.91 -12.37 -9.45
N LEU A 150 -12.25 -12.23 -8.31
CA LEU A 150 -11.83 -10.92 -7.81
C LEU A 150 -10.81 -10.30 -8.76
N PRO A 151 -10.91 -8.99 -9.06
CA PRO A 151 -9.95 -8.29 -9.91
C PRO A 151 -8.62 -8.07 -9.15
N LEU A 152 -7.78 -9.10 -9.15
CA LEU A 152 -6.48 -9.08 -8.49
C LEU A 152 -5.48 -8.23 -9.27
N VAL A 153 -4.54 -7.62 -8.55
CA VAL A 153 -3.36 -6.99 -9.17
C VAL A 153 -2.56 -8.04 -9.96
N ASP A 154 -2.00 -7.63 -11.08
CA ASP A 154 -1.08 -8.47 -11.83
C ASP A 154 0.14 -8.82 -10.99
N THR A 155 0.43 -10.10 -10.92
CA THR A 155 1.49 -10.64 -10.10
C THR A 155 2.35 -11.60 -10.91
N MET A 156 3.66 -11.38 -10.90
CA MET A 156 4.65 -12.21 -11.57
C MET A 156 5.55 -12.89 -10.55
N LEU A 157 5.90 -14.15 -10.81
CA LEU A 157 6.89 -14.86 -10.00
C LEU A 157 8.29 -14.55 -10.54
N MET A 158 9.15 -13.97 -9.71
CA MET A 158 10.53 -13.65 -10.08
C MET A 158 11.47 -13.64 -8.88
N THR A 159 12.77 -13.78 -9.13
CA THR A 159 13.81 -13.67 -8.10
C THR A 159 13.93 -12.24 -7.59
N GLY A 160 14.47 -12.05 -6.39
CA GLY A 160 14.71 -10.72 -5.83
C GLY A 160 15.56 -9.82 -6.71
N ALA A 161 16.61 -10.38 -7.36
CA ALA A 161 17.43 -9.66 -8.31
C ALA A 161 16.61 -9.10 -9.49
N ASN A 162 15.77 -9.92 -10.09
CA ASN A 162 14.87 -9.49 -11.18
C ASN A 162 13.79 -8.52 -10.70
N ALA A 163 13.32 -8.68 -9.47
CA ALA A 163 12.35 -7.77 -8.87
C ALA A 163 12.89 -6.35 -8.70
N ILE A 164 14.20 -6.18 -8.41
CA ILE A 164 14.85 -4.86 -8.38
C ILE A 164 14.79 -4.20 -9.76
N ILE A 165 15.10 -4.95 -10.82
CA ILE A 165 15.05 -4.46 -12.21
C ILE A 165 13.62 -4.05 -12.56
N HIS A 166 12.65 -4.91 -12.23
CA HIS A 166 11.23 -4.64 -12.46
C HIS A 166 10.73 -3.41 -11.69
N ALA A 167 11.11 -3.25 -10.43
CA ALA A 167 10.75 -2.08 -9.63
C ALA A 167 11.28 -0.76 -10.22
N ARG A 168 12.50 -0.79 -10.80
CA ARG A 168 13.06 0.37 -11.51
C ARG A 168 12.26 0.71 -12.78
N LYS A 169 11.79 -0.32 -13.52
CA LYS A 169 10.91 -0.11 -14.68
C LYS A 169 9.59 0.54 -14.24
N LEU A 170 8.91 0.00 -13.23
CA LEU A 170 7.68 0.57 -12.69
C LEU A 170 7.85 2.02 -12.23
N ALA A 171 8.99 2.36 -11.63
CA ALA A 171 9.29 3.73 -11.22
C ALA A 171 9.40 4.69 -12.42
N LYS A 172 10.00 4.26 -13.54
CA LYS A 172 10.04 5.04 -14.79
C LYS A 172 8.63 5.26 -15.37
N GLU A 173 7.70 4.33 -15.14
CA GLU A 173 6.30 4.45 -15.54
C GLU A 173 5.49 5.32 -14.56
N GLY A 174 6.11 5.80 -13.49
CA GLY A 174 5.53 6.72 -12.50
C GLY A 174 4.93 6.05 -11.27
N TYR A 175 5.09 4.73 -11.09
CA TYR A 175 4.65 4.03 -9.88
C TYR A 175 5.66 4.18 -8.72
N GLU A 176 5.22 3.84 -7.50
CA GLU A 176 6.09 3.93 -6.31
C GLU A 176 7.21 2.87 -6.28
N GLY A 177 7.06 1.80 -7.09
CA GLY A 177 7.97 0.67 -7.17
C GLY A 177 7.22 -0.67 -7.20
N ALA A 178 7.73 -1.67 -6.50
CA ALA A 178 7.15 -3.01 -6.44
C ALA A 178 6.90 -3.48 -4.99
N MET A 179 5.91 -4.36 -4.85
CA MET A 179 5.67 -5.17 -3.66
C MET A 179 6.07 -6.60 -3.94
N LEU A 180 6.80 -7.20 -3.01
CA LEU A 180 7.23 -8.60 -3.07
C LEU A 180 6.64 -9.35 -1.88
N ILE A 181 6.15 -10.56 -2.12
CA ILE A 181 5.65 -11.45 -1.06
C ILE A 181 6.19 -12.86 -1.33
N GLU A 182 6.74 -13.52 -0.32
CA GLU A 182 7.10 -14.93 -0.45
C GLU A 182 5.84 -15.78 -0.61
N PRO A 183 5.73 -16.58 -1.68
CA PRO A 183 4.49 -17.28 -2.05
C PRO A 183 3.96 -18.23 -0.96
N THR A 184 4.85 -18.83 -0.19
CA THR A 184 4.51 -19.80 0.87
C THR A 184 4.28 -19.13 2.25
N SER A 185 4.31 -17.79 2.31
CA SER A 185 4.17 -17.08 3.58
C SER A 185 2.71 -16.94 4.00
N PHE A 186 2.48 -17.00 5.33
CA PHE A 186 1.17 -16.83 5.94
C PHE A 186 0.91 -15.37 6.31
N TYR A 187 -0.37 -14.96 6.31
CA TYR A 187 -0.73 -13.61 6.71
C TYR A 187 -0.65 -13.43 8.22
N GLN A 188 0.18 -12.51 8.68
CA GLN A 188 0.37 -12.23 10.12
C GLN A 188 -0.27 -10.89 10.50
N LYS A 189 -1.47 -10.96 11.06
CA LYS A 189 -2.23 -9.79 11.54
C LYS A 189 -1.40 -8.97 12.53
N GLY A 190 -1.27 -7.66 12.27
CA GLY A 190 -0.58 -6.71 13.15
C GLY A 190 0.95 -6.76 13.11
N LYS A 191 1.56 -7.65 12.36
CA LYS A 191 3.01 -7.79 12.30
C LYS A 191 3.64 -7.03 11.14
N ARG A 192 4.90 -6.62 11.33
CA ARG A 192 5.78 -6.20 10.25
C ARG A 192 6.72 -7.36 9.93
N VAL A 193 6.60 -7.88 8.71
CA VAL A 193 7.25 -9.13 8.31
C VAL A 193 8.38 -8.89 7.30
N ASN A 194 9.34 -9.83 7.23
CA ASN A 194 10.49 -9.74 6.33
C ASN A 194 10.23 -10.36 4.96
N TYR A 195 9.25 -11.26 4.85
CA TYR A 195 8.85 -11.93 3.62
C TYR A 195 7.84 -11.13 2.78
N SER A 196 7.41 -9.97 3.25
CA SER A 196 6.72 -8.96 2.46
C SER A 196 7.62 -7.73 2.38
N ILE A 197 8.08 -7.40 1.17
CA ILE A 197 9.15 -6.43 0.95
C ILE A 197 8.64 -5.31 0.04
N LYS A 198 9.00 -4.07 0.39
CA LYS A 198 8.72 -2.88 -0.40
C LYS A 198 9.98 -2.44 -1.12
N LEU A 199 10.01 -2.62 -2.43
CA LEU A 199 11.02 -2.03 -3.30
C LEU A 199 10.52 -0.67 -3.77
N LYS A 200 10.88 0.38 -3.04
CA LYS A 200 10.57 1.75 -3.42
C LYS A 200 11.73 2.34 -4.22
N HIS A 201 11.39 2.94 -5.35
CA HIS A 201 12.35 3.82 -6.00
C HIS A 201 12.30 5.17 -5.28
N ARG A 202 13.44 5.55 -4.71
CA ARG A 202 13.63 6.91 -4.18
C ARG A 202 14.48 7.65 -5.21
N PRO A 203 13.92 8.62 -5.93
CA PRO A 203 14.76 9.46 -6.77
C PRO A 203 15.78 10.15 -5.87
N THR A 204 17.03 10.13 -6.28
CA THR A 204 18.13 10.90 -5.69
C THR A 204 18.38 12.12 -6.54
N ALA A 205 18.71 13.23 -5.92
CA ALA A 205 19.15 14.44 -6.59
C ALA A 205 20.37 14.99 -5.85
N ASP A 206 21.36 15.43 -6.61
CA ASP A 206 22.45 16.20 -6.06
C ASP A 206 22.00 17.67 -5.95
N LEU A 207 22.00 18.19 -4.76
CA LEU A 207 21.55 19.55 -4.46
C LEU A 207 22.69 20.31 -3.80
N ARG A 208 22.84 21.61 -4.15
CA ARG A 208 23.81 22.48 -3.52
C ARG A 208 23.26 22.95 -2.17
N CYS A 209 24.02 22.74 -1.09
CA CYS A 209 23.71 23.38 0.18
C CYS A 209 24.02 24.88 0.09
N ILE A 210 23.02 25.72 0.30
CA ILE A 210 23.10 27.17 0.25
C ILE A 210 22.98 27.83 1.61
N GLY A 211 22.67 27.07 2.65
CA GLY A 211 22.53 27.55 4.01
C GLY A 211 22.04 26.49 4.98
N VAL A 212 22.05 26.85 6.24
CA VAL A 212 21.54 26.03 7.34
C VAL A 212 20.56 26.88 8.17
N GLU A 213 19.67 26.22 8.89
CA GLU A 213 18.78 26.85 9.86
C GLU A 213 18.97 26.19 11.21
N ASP A 214 18.83 26.98 12.26
CA ASP A 214 18.97 26.50 13.63
C ASP A 214 17.81 25.55 14.01
N GLY A 215 18.12 24.59 14.86
CA GLY A 215 17.14 23.68 15.43
C GLY A 215 16.37 24.30 16.59
N ASP A 216 15.16 23.82 16.81
CA ASP A 216 14.29 24.24 17.91
C ASP A 216 14.28 23.23 19.06
N GLY A 217 13.93 23.70 20.26
CA GLY A 217 13.74 22.87 21.45
C GLY A 217 15.01 22.14 21.85
N LYS A 218 15.00 20.79 21.83
CA LYS A 218 16.17 19.97 22.20
C LYS A 218 17.36 20.09 21.22
N TYR A 219 17.14 20.66 20.04
CA TYR A 219 18.15 20.86 19.00
C TYR A 219 18.65 22.32 18.93
N THR A 220 18.33 23.15 19.91
CA THR A 220 18.86 24.52 20.01
C THR A 220 20.40 24.50 19.98
N ASN A 221 21.01 25.38 19.19
CA ASN A 221 22.45 25.42 18.88
C ASN A 221 22.97 24.25 18.02
N MET A 222 22.08 23.51 17.39
CA MET A 222 22.43 22.48 16.39
C MET A 222 21.75 22.83 15.06
N ILE A 223 22.22 22.21 13.96
CA ILE A 223 21.58 22.39 12.65
C ILE A 223 20.22 21.70 12.68
N GLY A 224 19.14 22.46 12.53
CA GLY A 224 17.77 21.95 12.44
C GLY A 224 17.39 21.53 11.03
N SER A 225 17.88 22.25 10.00
CA SER A 225 17.66 21.91 8.59
C SER A 225 18.73 22.48 7.69
N LEU A 226 18.89 21.83 6.51
CA LEU A 226 19.68 22.32 5.40
C LEU A 226 18.78 23.02 4.40
N LEU A 227 19.21 24.16 3.87
CA LEU A 227 18.62 24.79 2.70
C LEU A 227 19.39 24.32 1.46
N LEU A 228 18.69 23.57 0.62
CA LEU A 228 19.26 22.93 -0.56
C LEU A 228 18.66 23.52 -1.83
N GLN A 229 19.49 23.81 -2.83
CA GLN A 229 19.09 24.40 -4.10
C GLN A 229 19.40 23.43 -5.26
N ASP A 230 18.44 23.28 -6.18
CA ASP A 230 18.64 22.54 -7.43
C ASP A 230 19.25 23.42 -8.55
N GLY A 231 19.57 22.79 -9.68
CA GLY A 231 20.15 23.48 -10.83
C GLY A 231 19.22 24.51 -11.50
N MET A 232 17.94 24.57 -11.12
CA MET A 232 16.94 25.56 -11.59
C MET A 232 16.71 26.68 -10.59
N GLY A 233 17.47 26.73 -9.49
CA GLY A 233 17.31 27.73 -8.45
C GLY A 233 16.19 27.48 -7.43
N ARG A 234 15.49 26.34 -7.52
CA ARG A 234 14.44 26.00 -6.54
C ARG A 234 15.08 25.59 -5.22
N VAL A 235 14.57 26.10 -4.12
CA VAL A 235 15.08 25.82 -2.77
C VAL A 235 14.15 24.88 -2.02
N VAL A 236 14.72 23.88 -1.36
CA VAL A 236 14.01 22.97 -0.46
C VAL A 236 14.69 22.93 0.90
N ARG A 237 13.89 22.82 1.95
CA ARG A 237 14.36 22.63 3.33
C ARG A 237 14.37 21.12 3.65
N VAL A 238 15.48 20.63 4.17
CA VAL A 238 15.64 19.21 4.56
C VAL A 238 16.13 19.16 6.01
N GLY A 239 15.25 18.75 6.94
CA GLY A 239 15.52 18.62 8.38
C GLY A 239 15.54 17.18 8.88
N SER A 240 15.33 16.16 8.00
CA SER A 240 15.36 14.76 8.38
C SER A 240 16.60 14.05 7.84
N GLY A 241 17.18 13.16 8.62
CA GLY A 241 18.38 12.40 8.25
C GLY A 241 19.69 13.04 8.68
N LEU A 242 19.63 14.14 9.42
CA LEU A 242 20.78 14.66 10.17
C LEU A 242 20.99 13.79 11.42
N SER A 243 22.22 13.44 11.72
CA SER A 243 22.62 12.77 12.96
C SER A 243 23.17 13.78 13.94
N ASP A 244 23.01 13.50 15.21
CA ASP A 244 23.64 14.27 16.30
C ASP A 244 25.15 14.17 16.22
#